data_86e504ce60b170d5f3bdb934e222c42c
#
_entry.id   86e504ce60b170d5f3bdb934e222c42c
#
_cell.length_a   1.000
_cell.length_b   1.000
_cell.length_c   1.000
_cell.angle_alpha   90.00
_cell.angle_beta   90.00
_cell.angle_gamma   90.00
#
_symmetry.space_group_name_H-M   'P 1'
#
loop_
_entity.id
_entity.type
_entity.pdbx_description
1 polymer ?
#
loop_
_entity_poly.entity_id
_entity_poly.type
_entity_poly.pdbx_seq_one_letter_code
_entity_poly.pdbx_strand_id
1 'polypeptide(L)'
;MVLDTNVLVSGLAYPASVPGRIVGAWRQGGLDVVLSRYILDETARVLPRLSRIQLSASDIRDLTESLMFLADIVEPVAGHEVALRDPADQPVLATLLASQADYLITGDKDLLVLGERYPIVSPAAFWARHGG
;
A
#
# COMPACT_ATOMS: atom_id res chain seq x y z
N MET A 1 -4.03 -7.82 3.75
CA MET A 1 -3.80 -7.27 2.40
C MET A 1 -2.58 -6.36 2.39
N VAL A 2 -1.93 -6.24 1.26
CA VAL A 2 -0.84 -5.28 1.06
C VAL A 2 -1.40 -4.07 0.34
N LEU A 3 -1.06 -2.86 0.80
CA LEU A 3 -1.38 -1.62 0.12
C LEU A 3 -0.13 -1.08 -0.55
N ASP A 4 -0.19 -0.88 -1.87
CA ASP A 4 0.90 -0.23 -2.60
C ASP A 4 1.04 1.23 -2.12
N THR A 5 2.23 1.79 -2.29
CA THR A 5 2.54 3.15 -1.85
C THR A 5 1.54 4.17 -2.38
N ASN A 6 1.21 4.11 -3.67
CA ASN A 6 0.29 5.09 -4.26
C ASN A 6 -1.12 5.02 -3.67
N VAL A 7 -1.59 3.84 -3.30
CA VAL A 7 -2.88 3.66 -2.64
C VAL A 7 -2.83 4.24 -1.23
N LEU A 8 -1.76 3.95 -0.50
CA LEU A 8 -1.57 4.46 0.85
C LEU A 8 -1.48 5.98 0.87
N VAL A 9 -0.68 6.56 -0.02
CA VAL A 9 -0.52 8.01 -0.15
C VAL A 9 -1.84 8.67 -0.52
N SER A 10 -2.54 8.15 -1.53
CA SER A 10 -3.83 8.69 -1.95
C SER A 10 -4.87 8.59 -0.85
N GLY A 11 -4.86 7.49 -0.11
CA GLY A 11 -5.80 7.28 0.98
C GLY A 11 -5.58 8.24 2.15
N LEU A 12 -4.33 8.56 2.44
CA LEU A 12 -3.98 9.51 3.49
C LEU A 12 -4.29 10.96 3.06
N ALA A 13 -4.06 11.27 1.79
CA ALA A 13 -4.26 12.63 1.26
C ALA A 13 -5.72 12.95 0.97
N TYR A 14 -6.50 11.95 0.56
CA TYR A 14 -7.88 12.15 0.12
C TYR A 14 -8.82 11.17 0.85
N PRO A 15 -9.23 11.47 2.08
CA PRO A 15 -10.03 10.53 2.89
C PRO A 15 -11.37 10.13 2.29
N ALA A 16 -11.96 10.96 1.43
CA ALA A 16 -13.24 10.66 0.80
C ALA A 16 -13.11 9.80 -0.45
N SER A 17 -11.90 9.58 -0.96
CA SER A 17 -11.64 8.72 -2.13
C SER A 17 -11.81 7.25 -1.77
N VAL A 18 -11.85 6.39 -2.80
CA VAL A 18 -11.88 4.95 -2.56
C VAL A 18 -10.64 4.48 -1.79
N PRO A 19 -9.41 4.87 -2.15
CA PRO A 19 -8.26 4.58 -1.30
C PRO A 19 -8.41 5.10 0.13
N GLY A 20 -9.01 6.29 0.30
CA GLY A 20 -9.27 6.88 1.62
C GLY A 20 -10.21 6.05 2.46
N ARG A 21 -11.23 5.47 1.85
CA ARG A 21 -12.17 4.58 2.54
C ARG A 21 -11.50 3.27 2.97
N ILE A 22 -10.63 2.74 2.14
CA ILE A 22 -9.84 1.54 2.46
C ILE A 22 -8.92 1.81 3.65
N VAL A 23 -8.16 2.91 3.61
CA VAL A 23 -7.27 3.30 4.71
C VAL A 23 -8.08 3.57 5.99
N GLY A 24 -9.23 4.23 5.87
CA GLY A 24 -10.11 4.49 7.00
C GLY A 24 -10.64 3.21 7.64
N ALA A 25 -11.07 2.24 6.85
CA ALA A 25 -11.51 0.94 7.34
C ALA A 25 -10.39 0.20 8.07
N TRP A 26 -9.17 0.26 7.54
CA TRP A 26 -7.99 -0.32 8.20
C TRP A 26 -7.75 0.34 9.56
N ARG A 27 -7.73 1.67 9.61
CA ARG A 27 -7.44 2.40 10.84
C ARG A 27 -8.51 2.19 11.92
N GLN A 28 -9.71 1.81 11.51
CA GLN A 28 -10.82 1.47 12.42
C GLN A 28 -10.84 -0.01 12.80
N GLY A 29 -9.88 -0.79 12.32
CA GLY A 29 -9.77 -2.20 12.68
C GLY A 29 -10.59 -3.15 11.82
N GLY A 30 -11.20 -2.66 10.73
CA GLY A 30 -12.01 -3.49 9.84
C GLY A 30 -11.24 -4.30 8.82
N LEU A 31 -9.96 -3.98 8.62
CA LEU A 31 -9.09 -4.66 7.66
C LEU A 31 -7.72 -4.89 8.29
N ASP A 32 -7.08 -5.97 7.89
CA ASP A 32 -5.68 -6.25 8.27
C ASP A 32 -4.76 -5.86 7.11
N VAL A 33 -3.79 -5.02 7.39
CA VAL A 33 -2.84 -4.52 6.39
C VAL A 33 -1.43 -4.98 6.72
N VAL A 34 -0.74 -5.47 5.69
CA VAL A 34 0.67 -5.82 5.73
C VAL A 34 1.45 -4.79 4.93
N LEU A 35 2.52 -4.28 5.50
CA LEU A 35 3.42 -3.36 4.83
C LEU A 35 4.85 -3.88 4.94
N SER A 36 5.74 -3.34 4.12
CA SER A 36 7.17 -3.57 4.24
C SER A 36 7.86 -2.25 4.55
N ARG A 37 9.12 -2.33 4.98
CA ARG A 37 9.93 -1.14 5.20
C ARG A 37 10.02 -0.30 3.93
N TYR A 38 10.13 -0.96 2.77
CA TYR A 38 10.19 -0.27 1.48
C TYR A 38 8.95 0.62 1.26
N ILE A 39 7.74 0.05 1.48
CA ILE A 39 6.49 0.80 1.29
C ILE A 39 6.40 1.95 2.28
N LEU A 40 6.78 1.74 3.54
CA LEU A 40 6.78 2.79 4.55
C LEU A 40 7.74 3.92 4.21
N ASP A 41 8.97 3.59 3.82
CA ASP A 41 9.98 4.58 3.47
C ASP A 41 9.57 5.38 2.24
N GLU A 42 9.00 4.72 1.24
CA GLU A 42 8.53 5.39 0.04
C GLU A 42 7.35 6.31 0.34
N THR A 43 6.43 5.88 1.20
CA THR A 43 5.31 6.71 1.65
C THR A 43 5.82 7.97 2.36
N ALA A 44 6.77 7.82 3.26
CA ALA A 44 7.36 8.95 3.98
C ALA A 44 8.09 9.93 3.04
N ARG A 45 8.66 9.41 1.95
CA ARG A 45 9.35 10.23 0.96
C ARG A 45 8.39 10.98 0.03
N VAL A 46 7.27 10.34 -0.33
CA VAL A 46 6.31 10.90 -1.30
C VAL A 46 5.36 11.89 -0.66
N LEU A 47 4.89 11.65 0.56
CA LEU A 47 3.90 12.51 1.21
C LEU A 47 4.28 14.00 1.23
N PRO A 48 5.52 14.40 1.56
CA PRO A 48 5.87 15.81 1.59
C PRO A 48 5.82 16.51 0.24
N ARG A 49 5.83 15.73 -0.85
CA ARG A 49 5.80 16.29 -2.21
C ARG A 49 4.41 16.67 -2.67
N LEU A 50 3.38 16.28 -1.93
CA LEU A 50 2.01 16.61 -2.27
C LEU A 50 1.71 18.05 -1.81
N SER A 51 1.42 18.93 -2.76
CA SER A 51 1.13 20.34 -2.45
C SER A 51 -0.10 20.53 -1.58
N ARG A 52 -1.02 19.57 -1.60
CA ARG A 52 -2.25 19.60 -0.80
C ARG A 52 -1.99 19.37 0.69
N ILE A 53 -0.93 18.61 1.02
CA ILE A 53 -0.62 18.27 2.39
C ILE A 53 0.58 19.07 2.84
N GLN A 54 0.42 19.81 3.93
CA GLN A 54 1.51 20.52 4.58
C GLN A 54 1.86 19.80 5.87
N LEU A 55 2.78 18.85 5.76
CA LEU A 55 3.24 18.07 6.90
C LEU A 55 4.70 18.41 7.19
N SER A 56 5.00 18.66 8.46
CA SER A 56 6.38 18.81 8.91
C SER A 56 7.08 17.43 8.93
N ALA A 57 8.40 17.44 9.04
CA ALA A 57 9.16 16.19 9.22
C ALA A 57 8.70 15.43 10.46
N SER A 58 8.35 16.13 11.53
CA SER A 58 7.81 15.53 12.75
C SER A 58 6.46 14.87 12.50
N ASP A 59 5.56 15.54 11.77
CA ASP A 59 4.25 14.99 11.44
C ASP A 59 4.37 13.70 10.63
N ILE A 60 5.29 13.67 9.67
CA ILE A 60 5.53 12.48 8.83
C ILE A 60 6.08 11.35 9.66
N ARG A 61 7.00 11.64 10.60
CA ARG A 61 7.54 10.63 11.50
C ARG A 61 6.43 10.02 12.36
N ASP A 62 5.60 10.85 12.97
CA ASP A 62 4.50 10.41 13.82
C ASP A 62 3.51 9.57 13.03
N LEU A 63 3.18 9.97 11.81
CA LEU A 63 2.28 9.22 10.94
C LEU A 63 2.90 7.87 10.56
N THR A 64 4.17 7.83 10.19
CA THR A 64 4.86 6.59 9.83
C THR A 64 4.89 5.62 11.01
N GLU A 65 5.19 6.11 12.21
CA GLU A 65 5.17 5.28 13.42
C GLU A 65 3.78 4.73 13.71
N SER A 66 2.75 5.54 13.51
CA SER A 66 1.37 5.10 13.68
C SER A 66 1.01 3.98 12.69
N LEU A 67 1.41 4.11 11.43
CA LEU A 67 1.17 3.08 10.42
C LEU A 67 1.93 1.79 10.75
N MET A 68 3.16 1.90 11.22
CA MET A 68 3.94 0.73 11.64
C MET A 68 3.28 -0.01 12.81
N PHE A 69 2.68 0.73 13.72
CA PHE A 69 1.98 0.13 14.86
C PHE A 69 0.72 -0.62 14.42
N LEU A 70 0.00 -0.09 13.44
CA LEU A 70 -1.27 -0.68 12.98
C LEU A 70 -1.08 -1.81 11.98
N ALA A 71 0.03 -1.85 11.24
CA ALA A 71 0.28 -2.82 10.19
C ALA A 71 1.12 -3.99 10.71
N ASP A 72 0.98 -5.13 10.04
CA ASP A 72 1.97 -6.19 10.14
C ASP A 72 3.13 -5.87 9.21
N ILE A 73 4.34 -5.85 9.72
CA ILE A 73 5.52 -5.51 8.94
C ILE A 73 6.24 -6.79 8.55
N VAL A 74 6.43 -6.98 7.23
CA VAL A 74 7.19 -8.11 6.70
C VAL A 74 8.43 -7.61 5.98
N GLU A 75 9.50 -8.39 6.04
CA GLU A 75 10.73 -8.14 5.31
C GLU A 75 10.84 -9.15 4.19
N PRO A 76 10.66 -8.74 2.91
CA PRO A 76 10.78 -9.65 1.79
C PRO A 76 12.19 -10.22 1.67
N VAL A 77 12.28 -11.51 1.37
CA VAL A 77 13.56 -12.17 1.15
C VAL A 77 13.87 -12.14 -0.34
N ALA A 78 15.13 -11.87 -0.70
CA ALA A 78 15.58 -11.93 -2.07
C ALA A 78 15.42 -13.35 -2.65
N GLY A 79 15.12 -13.45 -3.94
CA GLY A 79 15.06 -14.74 -4.64
C GLY A 79 13.74 -15.05 -5.33
N HIS A 80 12.71 -14.23 -5.16
CA HIS A 80 11.43 -14.39 -5.86
C HIS A 80 11.25 -13.29 -6.90
N GLU A 81 12.20 -13.22 -7.83
CA GLU A 81 12.15 -12.20 -8.88
C GLU A 81 11.20 -12.64 -9.99
N VAL A 82 10.31 -11.74 -10.36
CA VAL A 82 9.41 -11.87 -11.50
C VAL A 82 9.81 -10.80 -12.51
N ALA A 83 9.75 -11.12 -13.80
CA ALA A 83 10.01 -10.12 -14.83
C ALA A 83 8.92 -9.07 -14.82
N LEU A 84 9.26 -7.86 -14.39
CA LEU A 84 8.35 -6.72 -14.31
C LEU A 84 8.82 -5.63 -15.26
N ARG A 85 7.86 -4.86 -15.79
CA ARG A 85 8.18 -3.71 -16.63
C ARG A 85 8.95 -2.64 -15.86
N ASP A 86 8.56 -2.41 -14.62
CA ASP A 86 9.21 -1.44 -13.76
C ASP A 86 9.87 -2.17 -12.59
N PRO A 87 11.21 -2.17 -12.52
CA PRO A 87 11.92 -2.80 -11.40
C PRO A 87 11.54 -2.23 -10.04
N ALA A 88 11.03 -1.00 -9.97
CA ALA A 88 10.59 -0.40 -8.71
C ALA A 88 9.36 -1.12 -8.13
N ASP A 89 8.63 -1.90 -8.94
CA ASP A 89 7.48 -2.68 -8.48
C ASP A 89 7.89 -3.99 -7.81
N GLN A 90 9.15 -4.44 -7.97
CA GLN A 90 9.63 -5.69 -7.37
C GLN A 90 9.48 -5.72 -5.84
N PRO A 91 9.87 -4.69 -5.09
CA PRO A 91 9.71 -4.73 -3.64
C PRO A 91 8.27 -4.84 -3.19
N VAL A 92 7.33 -4.27 -3.93
CA VAL A 92 5.90 -4.34 -3.63
C VAL A 92 5.37 -5.76 -3.87
N LEU A 93 5.69 -6.34 -5.02
CA LEU A 93 5.31 -7.72 -5.32
C LEU A 93 5.97 -8.69 -4.32
N ALA A 94 7.23 -8.47 -3.97
CA ALA A 94 7.92 -9.28 -2.98
C ALA A 94 7.23 -9.23 -1.60
N THR A 95 6.68 -8.09 -1.23
CA THR A 95 5.89 -7.95 0.00
C THR A 95 4.65 -8.84 -0.04
N LEU A 96 3.93 -8.85 -1.16
CA LEU A 96 2.79 -9.74 -1.34
C LEU A 96 3.18 -11.21 -1.20
N LEU A 97 4.25 -11.62 -1.86
CA LEU A 97 4.69 -13.01 -1.86
C LEU A 97 5.17 -13.45 -0.47
N ALA A 98 5.90 -12.58 0.23
CA ALA A 98 6.41 -12.89 1.56
C ALA A 98 5.30 -12.99 2.61
N SER A 99 4.28 -12.15 2.49
CA SER A 99 3.18 -12.09 3.47
C SER A 99 2.11 -13.13 3.25
N GLN A 100 2.02 -13.70 2.04
CA GLN A 100 0.91 -14.56 1.64
C GLN A 100 -0.46 -13.90 1.86
N ALA A 101 -0.51 -12.57 1.72
CA ALA A 101 -1.72 -11.81 1.90
C ALA A 101 -2.78 -12.17 0.85
N ASP A 102 -4.04 -11.97 1.19
CA ASP A 102 -5.15 -12.27 0.31
C ASP A 102 -5.18 -11.36 -0.92
N TYR A 103 -4.70 -10.11 -0.77
CA TYR A 103 -4.72 -9.14 -1.85
C TYR A 103 -3.52 -8.20 -1.79
N LEU A 104 -3.06 -7.77 -2.96
CA LEU A 104 -2.29 -6.54 -3.15
C LEU A 104 -3.20 -5.53 -3.83
N ILE A 105 -3.39 -4.37 -3.21
CA ILE A 105 -4.24 -3.30 -3.74
C ILE A 105 -3.33 -2.23 -4.32
N THR A 106 -3.47 -1.97 -5.61
CA THR A 106 -2.63 -1.02 -6.34
C THR A 106 -3.40 -0.33 -7.46
N GLY A 107 -3.01 0.90 -7.78
CA GLY A 107 -3.45 1.60 -8.98
C GLY A 107 -2.48 1.48 -10.15
N ASP A 108 -1.34 0.83 -9.94
CA ASP A 108 -0.30 0.70 -10.96
C ASP A 108 -0.69 -0.32 -12.01
N LYS A 109 -0.79 0.12 -13.26
CA LYS A 109 -1.18 -0.75 -14.38
C LYS A 109 -0.18 -1.88 -14.62
N ASP A 110 1.11 -1.65 -14.37
CA ASP A 110 2.15 -2.66 -14.57
C ASP A 110 2.02 -3.80 -13.56
N LEU A 111 1.49 -3.54 -12.37
CA LEU A 111 1.17 -4.58 -11.39
C LEU A 111 -0.19 -5.22 -11.68
N LEU A 112 -1.17 -4.43 -12.09
CA LEU A 112 -2.52 -4.94 -12.37
C LEU A 112 -2.56 -5.95 -13.51
N VAL A 113 -1.65 -5.86 -14.49
CA VAL A 113 -1.56 -6.85 -15.58
C VAL A 113 -1.20 -8.25 -15.06
N LEU A 114 -0.66 -8.36 -13.85
CA LEU A 114 -0.33 -9.63 -13.21
C LEU A 114 -1.50 -10.22 -12.42
N GLY A 115 -2.66 -9.59 -12.46
CA GLY A 115 -3.83 -10.00 -11.67
C GLY A 115 -4.38 -11.38 -11.98
N GLU A 116 -4.04 -11.97 -13.13
CA GLU A 116 -4.41 -13.34 -13.45
C GLU A 116 -3.54 -14.37 -12.72
N ARG A 117 -2.31 -13.99 -12.36
CA ARG A 117 -1.35 -14.87 -11.70
C ARG A 117 -1.25 -14.66 -10.21
N TYR A 118 -1.56 -13.46 -9.75
CA TYR A 118 -1.44 -13.06 -8.35
C TYR A 118 -2.71 -12.31 -7.93
N PRO A 119 -3.06 -12.30 -6.63
CA PRO A 119 -4.26 -11.62 -6.14
C PRO A 119 -4.04 -10.09 -6.09
N ILE A 120 -3.88 -9.48 -7.25
CA ILE A 120 -3.63 -8.05 -7.40
C ILE A 120 -4.90 -7.40 -7.95
N VAL A 121 -5.43 -6.41 -7.24
CA VAL A 121 -6.68 -5.74 -7.59
C VAL A 121 -6.54 -4.22 -7.43
N SER A 122 -7.39 -3.48 -8.15
CA SER A 122 -7.47 -2.03 -7.98
C SER A 122 -8.24 -1.68 -6.70
N PRO A 123 -8.07 -0.45 -6.17
CA PRO A 123 -8.88 0.01 -5.04
C PRO A 123 -10.37 -0.08 -5.33
N ALA A 124 -10.81 0.33 -6.52
CA ALA A 124 -12.21 0.31 -6.90
C ALA A 124 -12.77 -1.12 -6.93
N ALA A 125 -12.02 -2.07 -7.51
CA ALA A 125 -12.44 -3.47 -7.57
C ALA A 125 -12.54 -4.09 -6.19
N PHE A 126 -11.56 -3.81 -5.33
CA PHE A 126 -11.58 -4.30 -3.94
C PHE A 126 -12.78 -3.74 -3.18
N TRP A 127 -12.99 -2.44 -3.26
CA TRP A 127 -14.07 -1.77 -2.53
C TRP A 127 -15.46 -2.24 -2.99
N ALA A 128 -15.62 -2.48 -4.29
CA ALA A 128 -16.88 -3.00 -4.84
C ALA A 128 -17.25 -4.37 -4.26
N ARG A 129 -16.25 -5.20 -3.92
CA ARG A 129 -16.48 -6.54 -3.36
C ARG A 129 -16.64 -6.53 -1.85
N HIS A 130 -15.86 -5.70 -1.14
CA HIS A 130 -15.67 -5.82 0.29
C HIS A 130 -16.04 -4.57 1.07
N GLY A 131 -16.27 -3.45 0.41
CA GLY A 131 -16.43 -2.15 1.05
C GLY A 131 -17.85 -1.82 1.45
N GLY A 132 -18.76 -2.59 1.45
CA GLY A 132 -20.10 -2.30 1.92
C GLY A 132 -20.65 -1.00 1.38
#